data_09153564ed774e85301c4de8213fc9e2
#
_entry.id   09153564ed774e85301c4de8213fc9e2
#
_cell.length_a   1.000
_cell.length_b   1.000
_cell.length_c   1.000
_cell.angle_alpha   90.00
_cell.angle_beta   90.00
_cell.angle_gamma   90.00
#
_symmetry.space_group_name_H-M   'P 1'
#
loop_
_entity.id
_entity.type
_entity.pdbx_description
1 polymer ?
#
loop_
_entity_poly.entity_id
_entity_poly.type
_entity_poly.pdbx_seq_one_letter_code
_entity_poly.pdbx_strand_id
1 'polypeptide(L)'
;MKKFKYIIVLFVMGLISFSCTDLDEEIFSEITTDNYYQNSNNIYAALVNNYAKAFSTGWSDARYFLQEVTADQLMIPTRGKHGYNGGEYVRLHEHKWTVEENFVYNGWAAPFQGIALCNNTLSDFENLDFSTFKLTEETKNEYIAELRALRVWNYMFLIDFFRHVPIVTDIEEVKAQSTPLEVFNFMESELLAILPDLPKNRGVSRFDQAGVASILVRLYLNAEKWIGISKYDECEQMAQAILDGKYGEYSIDSDYRGPFRSGINGYRSKENIMEFAIKKNYFEASWLYNMWMHYQDRYSLDNDWQGWNGGNLAPSRDLYGNLYQDKLGMPFEKFPDEDIRKKAFRVISNDGYYEGFFLMGTQYKFDYEKGYGFTDEVITGTEEYNGKPLVYVDQVGRFSEGETGLAKGSHVIYGEENTGYRLIKFPWLPQSKDLFQMNSIPEIRLAEIYYSLAECKYRSGDKIGAARLLDAVRKRYYKAEDWSKFSYESNISKLTDDEFVDELGRE
;
A
#
# COMPACT_ATOMS: atom_id res chain seq x y z
N MET A 1 26.44 -84.21 -9.73
CA MET A 1 26.91 -82.87 -9.34
C MET A 1 26.41 -81.77 -10.28
N LYS A 2 26.32 -81.90 -11.61
CA LYS A 2 25.86 -80.85 -12.52
C LYS A 2 24.37 -80.48 -12.32
N LYS A 3 23.48 -81.48 -12.14
CA LYS A 3 22.01 -81.17 -11.93
C LYS A 3 21.72 -80.47 -10.60
N PHE A 4 22.51 -80.64 -9.56
CA PHE A 4 22.33 -79.98 -8.30
C PHE A 4 22.73 -78.50 -8.33
N LYS A 5 23.68 -78.12 -9.21
CA LYS A 5 24.05 -76.72 -9.44
C LYS A 5 22.94 -75.92 -10.14
N TYR A 6 22.22 -76.57 -11.06
CA TYR A 6 21.08 -75.87 -11.74
C TYR A 6 19.87 -75.67 -10.85
N ILE A 7 19.62 -76.56 -9.88
CA ILE A 7 18.55 -76.42 -8.91
C ILE A 7 18.88 -75.27 -7.93
N ILE A 8 20.12 -75.15 -7.51
CA ILE A 8 20.53 -74.00 -6.66
C ILE A 8 20.44 -72.68 -7.41
N VAL A 9 20.81 -72.60 -8.68
CA VAL A 9 20.71 -71.40 -9.50
C VAL A 9 19.23 -71.01 -9.75
N LEU A 10 18.35 -71.97 -9.98
CA LEU A 10 16.91 -71.74 -10.09
C LEU A 10 16.28 -71.27 -8.78
N PHE A 11 16.73 -71.79 -7.65
CA PHE A 11 16.24 -71.40 -6.33
C PHE A 11 16.72 -69.97 -5.93
N VAL A 12 17.96 -69.62 -6.30
CA VAL A 12 18.49 -68.26 -6.11
C VAL A 12 17.83 -67.26 -7.05
N MET A 13 17.54 -67.64 -8.31
CA MET A 13 16.76 -66.81 -9.22
C MET A 13 15.30 -66.62 -8.76
N GLY A 14 14.67 -67.58 -8.12
CA GLY A 14 13.33 -67.51 -7.56
C GLY A 14 13.23 -66.57 -6.34
N LEU A 15 14.35 -66.45 -5.57
CA LEU A 15 14.41 -65.54 -4.40
C LEU A 15 14.61 -64.08 -4.79
N ILE A 16 15.14 -63.82 -5.99
CA ILE A 16 15.34 -62.41 -6.47
C ILE A 16 14.04 -61.83 -7.04
N SER A 17 13.05 -62.66 -7.35
CA SER A 17 11.75 -62.22 -7.94
C SER A 17 10.71 -61.79 -6.89
N PHE A 18 10.98 -61.90 -5.61
CA PHE A 18 10.08 -61.44 -4.52
C PHE A 18 10.55 -60.19 -3.80
N SER A 19 11.44 -59.41 -4.38
CA SER A 19 11.69 -58.09 -3.90
C SER A 19 10.58 -57.16 -4.46
N CYS A 20 9.39 -57.27 -3.93
CA CYS A 20 8.45 -56.14 -3.93
C CYS A 20 9.06 -55.14 -2.98
N THR A 21 9.92 -54.29 -3.48
CA THR A 21 10.13 -52.99 -2.87
C THR A 21 8.88 -52.18 -3.10
N ASP A 22 8.11 -52.01 -2.07
CA ASP A 22 7.15 -50.95 -1.98
C ASP A 22 7.95 -49.68 -2.12
N LEU A 23 7.89 -49.02 -3.30
CA LEU A 23 8.63 -47.82 -3.63
C LEU A 23 7.78 -46.58 -3.32
N ASP A 24 6.79 -46.70 -2.47
CA ASP A 24 6.13 -45.54 -1.88
C ASP A 24 7.15 -44.82 -0.98
N GLU A 25 7.82 -43.88 -1.57
CA GLU A 25 8.80 -43.04 -0.90
C GLU A 25 8.04 -42.16 0.11
N GLU A 26 8.11 -42.52 1.39
CA GLU A 26 7.64 -41.63 2.46
C GLU A 26 8.58 -40.41 2.52
N ILE A 27 8.20 -39.34 1.89
CA ILE A 27 8.93 -38.06 1.89
C ILE A 27 8.78 -37.39 3.27
N PHE A 28 9.69 -37.67 4.18
CA PHE A 28 9.73 -37.04 5.52
C PHE A 28 10.36 -35.65 5.53
N SER A 29 10.99 -35.21 4.43
CA SER A 29 11.77 -33.98 4.35
C SER A 29 11.11 -32.87 3.52
N GLU A 30 10.06 -33.17 2.80
CA GLU A 30 9.36 -32.20 1.97
C GLU A 30 7.89 -32.05 2.40
N ILE A 31 7.40 -30.81 2.37
CA ILE A 31 5.99 -30.52 2.59
C ILE A 31 5.28 -30.73 1.25
N THR A 32 4.42 -31.74 1.20
CA THR A 32 3.54 -32.02 0.07
C THR A 32 2.11 -31.67 0.42
N THR A 33 1.22 -31.55 -0.56
CA THR A 33 -0.21 -31.32 -0.33
C THR A 33 -0.79 -32.36 0.64
N ASP A 34 -0.42 -33.63 0.51
CA ASP A 34 -0.93 -34.74 1.33
C ASP A 34 -0.48 -34.67 2.79
N ASN A 35 0.69 -34.13 3.08
CA ASN A 35 1.21 -34.05 4.46
C ASN A 35 1.03 -32.66 5.08
N TYR A 36 0.70 -31.63 4.31
CA TYR A 36 0.49 -30.27 4.82
C TYR A 36 -0.90 -30.11 5.43
N TYR A 37 -1.96 -30.50 4.72
CA TYR A 37 -3.33 -30.29 5.17
C TYR A 37 -3.78 -31.39 6.15
N GLN A 38 -3.44 -31.22 7.43
CA GLN A 38 -3.78 -32.19 8.49
C GLN A 38 -5.01 -31.78 9.34
N ASN A 39 -5.37 -30.51 9.32
CA ASN A 39 -6.45 -29.97 10.12
C ASN A 39 -6.90 -28.58 9.58
N SER A 40 -8.00 -28.06 10.12
CA SER A 40 -8.55 -26.74 9.71
C SER A 40 -7.58 -25.58 9.88
N ASN A 41 -6.63 -25.65 10.83
CA ASN A 41 -5.65 -24.58 11.01
C ASN A 41 -4.65 -24.53 9.85
N ASN A 42 -4.29 -25.68 9.27
CA ASN A 42 -3.44 -25.70 8.08
C ASN A 42 -4.13 -25.07 6.86
N ILE A 43 -5.43 -25.36 6.68
CA ILE A 43 -6.24 -24.73 5.62
C ILE A 43 -6.29 -23.22 5.82
N TYR A 44 -6.59 -22.77 7.04
CA TYR A 44 -6.60 -21.34 7.35
C TYR A 44 -5.21 -20.70 7.17
N ALA A 45 -4.13 -21.38 7.56
CA ALA A 45 -2.76 -20.90 7.40
C ALA A 45 -2.38 -20.73 5.92
N ALA A 46 -2.82 -21.66 5.03
CA ALA A 46 -2.62 -21.52 3.59
C ALA A 46 -3.31 -20.26 3.04
N LEU A 47 -4.55 -20.00 3.44
CA LEU A 47 -5.25 -18.76 3.09
C LEU A 47 -4.49 -17.53 3.60
N VAL A 48 -4.10 -17.49 4.87
CA VAL A 48 -3.41 -16.37 5.49
C VAL A 48 -2.05 -16.09 4.84
N ASN A 49 -1.35 -17.14 4.38
CA ASN A 49 -0.10 -16.98 3.65
C ASN A 49 -0.27 -16.18 2.34
N ASN A 50 -1.40 -16.35 1.65
CA ASN A 50 -1.73 -15.53 0.48
C ASN A 50 -1.94 -14.05 0.85
N TYR A 51 -2.57 -13.76 1.99
CA TYR A 51 -2.68 -12.40 2.50
C TYR A 51 -1.33 -11.80 2.90
N ALA A 52 -0.46 -12.59 3.53
CA ALA A 52 0.91 -12.16 3.86
C ALA A 52 1.72 -11.83 2.59
N LYS A 53 1.57 -12.63 1.54
CA LYS A 53 2.18 -12.35 0.23
C LYS A 53 1.59 -11.10 -0.42
N ALA A 54 0.26 -10.95 -0.39
CA ALA A 54 -0.41 -9.75 -0.90
C ALA A 54 0.06 -8.49 -0.17
N PHE A 55 0.17 -8.55 1.17
CA PHE A 55 0.73 -7.46 1.95
C PHE A 55 2.15 -7.11 1.50
N SER A 56 3.05 -8.10 1.38
CA SER A 56 4.42 -7.84 0.96
C SER A 56 4.53 -7.29 -0.47
N THR A 57 3.58 -7.63 -1.36
CA THR A 57 3.50 -7.09 -2.72
C THR A 57 2.95 -5.68 -2.73
N GLY A 58 1.82 -5.46 -2.06
CA GLY A 58 1.12 -4.17 -2.07
C GLY A 58 1.84 -3.06 -1.34
N TRP A 59 2.68 -3.42 -0.38
CA TRP A 59 3.44 -2.47 0.42
C TRP A 59 4.94 -2.64 0.20
N SER A 60 5.31 -3.08 -1.00
CA SER A 60 6.70 -3.14 -1.42
C SER A 60 7.23 -1.75 -1.82
N ASP A 61 8.55 -1.61 -1.74
CA ASP A 61 9.26 -0.45 -2.29
C ASP A 61 8.99 -0.30 -3.79
N ALA A 62 8.88 -1.39 -4.54
CA ALA A 62 8.59 -1.35 -5.97
C ALA A 62 7.25 -0.65 -6.25
N ARG A 63 6.16 -1.03 -5.58
CA ARG A 63 4.87 -0.34 -5.75
C ARG A 63 4.99 1.14 -5.39
N TYR A 64 5.54 1.43 -4.22
CA TYR A 64 5.67 2.79 -3.74
C TYR A 64 6.47 3.68 -4.71
N PHE A 65 7.63 3.22 -5.15
CA PHE A 65 8.47 4.02 -6.05
C PHE A 65 7.88 4.16 -7.45
N LEU A 66 7.23 3.12 -7.96
CA LEU A 66 6.59 3.21 -9.27
C LEU A 66 5.32 4.06 -9.27
N GLN A 67 4.60 4.17 -8.16
CA GLN A 67 3.40 5.00 -8.07
C GLN A 67 3.69 6.43 -7.61
N GLU A 68 4.58 6.62 -6.64
CA GLU A 68 4.74 7.90 -5.96
C GLU A 68 5.94 8.72 -6.46
N VAL A 69 7.08 8.04 -6.74
CA VAL A 69 8.29 8.75 -7.20
C VAL A 69 8.23 9.11 -8.68
N THR A 70 7.44 8.38 -9.47
CA THR A 70 7.12 8.74 -10.86
C THR A 70 5.99 9.76 -10.98
N ALA A 71 5.32 10.07 -9.86
CA ALA A 71 4.32 11.14 -9.79
C ALA A 71 4.97 12.46 -9.36
N ASP A 72 4.20 13.55 -9.44
CA ASP A 72 4.68 14.90 -9.12
C ASP A 72 4.60 15.24 -7.62
N GLN A 73 4.25 14.28 -6.76
CA GLN A 73 4.01 14.52 -5.33
C GLN A 73 5.20 14.18 -4.44
N LEU A 74 5.94 13.14 -4.76
CA LEU A 74 7.06 12.65 -3.97
C LEU A 74 8.34 12.54 -4.77
N MET A 75 9.47 12.63 -4.07
CA MET A 75 10.78 12.39 -4.65
C MET A 75 11.72 11.79 -3.62
N ILE A 76 12.77 11.12 -4.08
CA ILE A 76 13.87 10.64 -3.26
C ILE A 76 15.14 11.33 -3.72
N PRO A 77 15.52 12.45 -3.13
CA PRO A 77 16.73 13.16 -3.52
C PRO A 77 17.97 12.46 -2.99
N THR A 78 19.07 12.60 -3.73
CA THR A 78 20.39 12.27 -3.22
C THR A 78 20.79 13.29 -2.17
N ARG A 79 21.01 12.85 -0.93
CA ARG A 79 21.45 13.69 0.19
C ARG A 79 22.90 13.36 0.53
N GLY A 80 23.81 14.22 0.13
CA GLY A 80 25.24 13.96 0.29
C GLY A 80 25.66 12.63 -0.35
N LYS A 81 26.09 11.69 0.45
CA LYS A 81 26.48 10.33 0.01
C LYS A 81 25.31 9.33 -0.02
N HIS A 82 24.11 9.72 0.43
CA HIS A 82 22.95 8.84 0.57
C HIS A 82 21.94 9.05 -0.57
N GLY A 83 21.24 8.00 -0.97
CA GLY A 83 20.09 8.07 -1.87
C GLY A 83 20.41 8.15 -3.35
N TYR A 84 21.68 8.07 -3.76
CA TYR A 84 21.97 8.02 -5.20
C TYR A 84 21.55 6.69 -5.84
N ASN A 85 21.79 5.58 -5.14
CA ASN A 85 21.41 4.22 -5.57
C ASN A 85 21.63 3.96 -7.07
N GLY A 86 22.83 4.25 -7.59
CA GLY A 86 23.11 4.13 -9.03
C GLY A 86 22.28 5.05 -9.94
N GLY A 87 21.61 6.06 -9.39
CA GLY A 87 20.76 7.00 -10.12
C GLY A 87 19.34 6.50 -10.39
N GLU A 88 18.92 5.36 -9.82
CA GLU A 88 17.62 4.75 -10.07
C GLU A 88 16.45 5.68 -9.65
N TYR A 89 16.52 6.29 -8.47
CA TYR A 89 15.50 7.27 -8.04
C TYR A 89 15.44 8.52 -8.91
N VAL A 90 16.61 8.96 -9.41
CA VAL A 90 16.69 10.09 -10.35
C VAL A 90 15.98 9.76 -11.66
N ARG A 91 16.26 8.57 -12.21
CA ARG A 91 15.63 8.12 -13.46
C ARG A 91 14.13 7.92 -13.32
N LEU A 92 13.66 7.41 -12.16
CA LEU A 92 12.21 7.33 -11.87
C LEU A 92 11.58 8.73 -11.86
N HIS A 93 12.14 9.65 -11.09
CA HIS A 93 11.63 11.03 -10.99
C HIS A 93 11.65 11.78 -12.33
N GLU A 94 12.68 11.60 -13.14
CA GLU A 94 12.81 12.22 -14.46
C GLU A 94 12.11 11.45 -15.59
N HIS A 95 11.36 10.40 -15.30
CA HIS A 95 10.71 9.53 -16.28
C HIS A 95 11.68 8.93 -17.33
N LYS A 96 12.88 8.56 -16.87
CA LYS A 96 13.96 7.99 -17.71
C LYS A 96 14.29 6.56 -17.33
N TRP A 97 13.38 5.88 -16.64
CA TRP A 97 13.57 4.47 -16.25
C TRP A 97 13.71 3.55 -17.46
N THR A 98 14.35 2.44 -17.24
CA THR A 98 14.49 1.35 -18.20
C THR A 98 13.92 0.06 -17.63
N VAL A 99 13.78 -0.95 -18.48
CA VAL A 99 13.33 -2.29 -18.06
C VAL A 99 14.33 -3.01 -17.15
N GLU A 100 15.55 -2.50 -17.03
CA GLU A 100 16.62 -3.05 -16.19
C GLU A 100 16.56 -2.56 -14.74
N GLU A 101 15.69 -1.57 -14.43
CA GLU A 101 15.55 -1.04 -13.08
C GLU A 101 14.95 -2.11 -12.15
N ASN A 102 15.54 -2.27 -10.97
CA ASN A 102 15.08 -3.25 -9.99
C ASN A 102 13.61 -3.05 -9.60
N PHE A 103 13.15 -1.81 -9.50
CA PHE A 103 11.76 -1.53 -9.13
C PHE A 103 10.79 -1.92 -10.25
N VAL A 104 11.17 -1.74 -11.52
CA VAL A 104 10.37 -2.22 -12.66
C VAL A 104 10.30 -3.75 -12.65
N TYR A 105 11.44 -4.43 -12.47
CA TYR A 105 11.48 -5.88 -12.35
C TYR A 105 10.62 -6.40 -11.18
N ASN A 106 10.78 -5.81 -9.99
CA ASN A 106 10.03 -6.24 -8.80
C ASN A 106 8.54 -5.89 -8.92
N GLY A 107 8.20 -4.77 -9.58
CA GLY A 107 6.81 -4.42 -9.89
C GLY A 107 6.11 -5.44 -10.79
N TRP A 108 6.88 -6.15 -11.61
CA TRP A 108 6.40 -7.30 -12.40
C TRP A 108 6.40 -8.60 -11.59
N ALA A 109 7.54 -8.95 -11.01
CA ALA A 109 7.77 -10.26 -10.41
C ALA A 109 6.93 -10.50 -9.14
N ALA A 110 6.80 -9.50 -8.26
CA ALA A 110 6.10 -9.68 -6.99
C ALA A 110 4.60 -9.96 -7.14
N PRO A 111 3.83 -9.26 -8.01
CA PRO A 111 2.44 -9.62 -8.27
C PRO A 111 2.28 -11.01 -8.89
N PHE A 112 3.14 -11.41 -9.84
CA PHE A 112 3.07 -12.76 -10.43
C PHE A 112 3.39 -13.87 -9.43
N GLN A 113 4.31 -13.63 -8.47
CA GLN A 113 4.50 -14.56 -7.36
C GLN A 113 3.24 -14.68 -6.49
N GLY A 114 2.53 -13.56 -6.26
CA GLY A 114 1.25 -13.56 -5.56
C GLY A 114 0.17 -14.35 -6.32
N ILE A 115 0.07 -14.15 -7.64
CA ILE A 115 -0.85 -14.88 -8.51
C ILE A 115 -0.55 -16.38 -8.49
N ALA A 116 0.72 -16.76 -8.60
CA ALA A 116 1.12 -18.18 -8.57
C ALA A 116 0.75 -18.84 -7.23
N LEU A 117 0.97 -18.14 -6.11
CA LEU A 117 0.59 -18.64 -4.79
C LEU A 117 -0.94 -18.80 -4.68
N CYS A 118 -1.72 -17.82 -5.19
CA CYS A 118 -3.17 -17.94 -5.22
C CYS A 118 -3.62 -19.14 -6.05
N ASN A 119 -3.06 -19.34 -7.25
CA ASN A 119 -3.42 -20.45 -8.13
C ASN A 119 -3.10 -21.80 -7.50
N ASN A 120 -1.93 -21.94 -6.84
CA ASN A 120 -1.58 -23.17 -6.12
C ASN A 120 -2.58 -23.47 -5.01
N THR A 121 -2.87 -22.48 -4.15
CA THR A 121 -3.82 -22.66 -3.05
C THR A 121 -5.24 -22.90 -3.55
N LEU A 122 -5.66 -22.27 -4.65
CA LEU A 122 -6.96 -22.52 -5.29
C LEU A 122 -7.05 -23.98 -5.77
N SER A 123 -6.03 -24.46 -6.48
CA SER A 123 -5.97 -25.86 -6.95
C SER A 123 -6.05 -26.85 -5.79
N ASP A 124 -5.34 -26.58 -4.70
CA ASP A 124 -5.42 -27.42 -3.48
C ASP A 124 -6.84 -27.41 -2.90
N PHE A 125 -7.44 -26.24 -2.71
CA PHE A 125 -8.75 -26.10 -2.07
C PHE A 125 -9.87 -26.68 -2.91
N GLU A 126 -9.81 -26.57 -4.23
CA GLU A 126 -10.78 -27.19 -5.15
C GLU A 126 -10.80 -28.71 -5.00
N ASN A 127 -9.63 -29.33 -4.80
CA ASN A 127 -9.47 -30.78 -4.70
C ASN A 127 -9.66 -31.34 -3.28
N LEU A 128 -9.61 -30.50 -2.23
CA LEU A 128 -9.78 -30.94 -0.85
C LEU A 128 -11.26 -31.04 -0.46
N ASP A 129 -11.61 -32.10 0.25
CA ASP A 129 -12.89 -32.22 0.95
C ASP A 129 -12.80 -31.52 2.32
N PHE A 130 -13.34 -30.32 2.43
CA PHE A 130 -13.30 -29.52 3.64
C PHE A 130 -14.04 -30.16 4.82
N SER A 131 -15.01 -31.06 4.55
CA SER A 131 -15.76 -31.75 5.60
C SER A 131 -14.87 -32.67 6.44
N THR A 132 -13.81 -33.22 5.86
CA THR A 132 -12.81 -34.02 6.58
C THR A 132 -12.08 -33.21 7.65
N PHE A 133 -12.01 -31.90 7.51
CA PHE A 133 -11.41 -30.95 8.43
C PHE A 133 -12.44 -30.24 9.33
N LYS A 134 -13.72 -30.69 9.33
CA LYS A 134 -14.85 -30.08 10.05
C LYS A 134 -15.15 -28.65 9.61
N LEU A 135 -14.89 -28.34 8.34
CA LEU A 135 -15.25 -27.08 7.69
C LEU A 135 -16.44 -27.31 6.75
N THR A 136 -17.26 -26.26 6.55
CA THR A 136 -18.44 -26.34 5.70
C THR A 136 -18.10 -26.01 4.24
N GLU A 137 -18.96 -26.40 3.31
CA GLU A 137 -18.84 -26.00 1.91
C GLU A 137 -18.95 -24.47 1.73
N GLU A 138 -19.76 -23.81 2.56
CA GLU A 138 -19.82 -22.35 2.60
C GLU A 138 -18.45 -21.73 2.95
N THR A 139 -17.76 -22.29 3.95
CA THR A 139 -16.39 -21.87 4.30
C THR A 139 -15.42 -22.10 3.14
N LYS A 140 -15.54 -23.22 2.42
CA LYS A 140 -14.74 -23.51 1.24
C LYS A 140 -14.95 -22.45 0.16
N ASN A 141 -16.20 -22.17 -0.18
CA ASN A 141 -16.57 -21.18 -1.20
C ASN A 141 -16.06 -19.79 -0.81
N GLU A 142 -16.19 -19.40 0.45
CA GLU A 142 -15.67 -18.16 0.97
C GLU A 142 -14.15 -18.05 0.81
N TYR A 143 -13.38 -19.09 1.17
CA TYR A 143 -11.92 -19.07 1.05
C TYR A 143 -11.46 -19.03 -0.42
N ILE A 144 -12.15 -19.77 -1.31
CA ILE A 144 -11.93 -19.71 -2.75
C ILE A 144 -12.21 -18.29 -3.28
N ALA A 145 -13.30 -17.67 -2.85
CA ALA A 145 -13.63 -16.29 -3.25
C ALA A 145 -12.55 -15.29 -2.81
N GLU A 146 -12.04 -15.42 -1.60
CA GLU A 146 -10.94 -14.57 -1.11
C GLU A 146 -9.65 -14.76 -1.92
N LEU A 147 -9.27 -16.00 -2.24
CA LEU A 147 -8.09 -16.27 -3.07
C LEU A 147 -8.22 -15.68 -4.47
N ARG A 148 -9.41 -15.77 -5.08
CA ARG A 148 -9.70 -15.14 -6.37
C ARG A 148 -9.66 -13.62 -6.27
N ALA A 149 -10.18 -13.02 -5.19
CA ALA A 149 -10.06 -11.60 -4.93
C ALA A 149 -8.59 -11.15 -4.81
N LEU A 150 -7.76 -11.89 -4.07
CA LEU A 150 -6.32 -11.64 -3.93
C LEU A 150 -5.58 -11.77 -5.27
N ARG A 151 -5.96 -12.74 -6.11
CA ARG A 151 -5.43 -12.88 -7.46
C ARG A 151 -5.72 -11.64 -8.30
N VAL A 152 -6.98 -11.19 -8.32
CA VAL A 152 -7.37 -9.96 -9.03
C VAL A 152 -6.68 -8.72 -8.46
N TRP A 153 -6.53 -8.63 -7.15
CA TRP A 153 -5.81 -7.53 -6.50
C TRP A 153 -4.35 -7.43 -7.00
N ASN A 154 -3.66 -8.56 -7.21
CA ASN A 154 -2.35 -8.56 -7.84
C ASN A 154 -2.40 -8.09 -9.32
N TYR A 155 -3.44 -8.48 -10.07
CA TYR A 155 -3.64 -8.02 -11.46
C TYR A 155 -3.90 -6.51 -11.55
N MET A 156 -4.46 -5.87 -10.51
CA MET A 156 -4.62 -4.41 -10.49
C MET A 156 -3.29 -3.67 -10.67
N PHE A 157 -2.21 -4.14 -10.02
CA PHE A 157 -0.87 -3.54 -10.22
C PHE A 157 -0.31 -3.85 -11.60
N LEU A 158 -0.50 -5.05 -12.08
CA LEU A 158 0.01 -5.46 -13.39
C LEU A 158 -0.64 -4.68 -14.53
N ILE A 159 -1.95 -4.51 -14.51
CA ILE A 159 -2.65 -3.71 -15.54
C ILE A 159 -2.29 -2.23 -15.41
N ASP A 160 -2.09 -1.72 -14.19
CA ASP A 160 -1.71 -0.33 -13.97
C ASP A 160 -0.30 -0.02 -14.46
N PHE A 161 0.68 -0.87 -14.18
CA PHE A 161 2.07 -0.63 -14.55
C PHE A 161 2.40 -1.02 -15.99
N PHE A 162 1.83 -2.14 -16.48
CA PHE A 162 2.31 -2.79 -17.72
C PHE A 162 1.27 -2.91 -18.82
N ARG A 163 0.00 -2.76 -18.56
CA ARG A 163 -1.14 -2.91 -19.50
C ARG A 163 -1.27 -4.31 -20.10
N HIS A 164 -0.28 -4.76 -20.87
CA HIS A 164 -0.26 -6.06 -21.56
C HIS A 164 0.41 -7.10 -20.67
N VAL A 165 -0.37 -8.01 -20.09
CA VAL A 165 0.14 -9.04 -19.17
C VAL A 165 -0.51 -10.38 -19.46
N PRO A 166 0.17 -11.51 -19.24
CA PRO A 166 -0.45 -12.82 -19.38
C PRO A 166 -1.51 -13.05 -18.30
N ILE A 167 -2.64 -13.64 -18.68
CA ILE A 167 -3.65 -14.15 -17.74
C ILE A 167 -3.27 -15.58 -17.37
N VAL A 168 -2.85 -15.77 -16.13
CA VAL A 168 -2.39 -17.05 -15.59
C VAL A 168 -3.37 -17.51 -14.50
N THR A 169 -4.08 -18.58 -14.76
CA THR A 169 -5.07 -19.19 -13.86
C THR A 169 -4.67 -20.60 -13.40
N ASP A 170 -3.63 -21.14 -13.98
CA ASP A 170 -3.04 -22.44 -13.68
C ASP A 170 -1.51 -22.31 -13.52
N ILE A 171 -0.85 -23.39 -13.10
CA ILE A 171 0.57 -23.43 -12.81
C ILE A 171 1.43 -24.06 -13.92
N GLU A 172 0.80 -24.59 -14.98
CA GLU A 172 1.49 -25.47 -15.93
C GLU A 172 1.88 -24.79 -17.24
N GLU A 173 1.28 -23.65 -17.62
CA GLU A 173 1.48 -23.09 -18.95
C GLU A 173 2.09 -21.68 -18.92
N VAL A 174 3.11 -21.46 -19.76
CA VAL A 174 3.57 -20.12 -20.09
C VAL A 174 2.56 -19.49 -21.07
N LYS A 175 1.83 -18.49 -20.59
CA LYS A 175 0.83 -17.78 -21.40
C LYS A 175 1.47 -16.60 -22.13
N ALA A 176 0.99 -16.33 -23.33
CA ALA A 176 1.28 -15.10 -24.05
C ALA A 176 0.65 -13.90 -23.33
N GLN A 177 1.15 -12.70 -23.62
CA GLN A 177 0.53 -11.46 -23.13
C GLN A 177 -0.88 -11.31 -23.70
N SER A 178 -1.81 -10.95 -22.82
CA SER A 178 -3.17 -10.56 -23.18
C SER A 178 -3.27 -9.07 -23.41
N THR A 179 -4.28 -8.65 -24.14
CA THR A 179 -4.61 -7.23 -24.29
C THR A 179 -5.14 -6.64 -22.98
N PRO A 180 -5.03 -5.33 -22.76
CA PRO A 180 -5.60 -4.68 -21.58
C PRO A 180 -7.11 -4.98 -21.42
N LEU A 181 -7.85 -5.06 -22.51
CA LEU A 181 -9.29 -5.37 -22.49
C LEU A 181 -9.54 -6.80 -22.00
N GLU A 182 -8.75 -7.78 -22.43
CA GLU A 182 -8.89 -9.16 -21.96
C GLU A 182 -8.57 -9.26 -20.48
N VAL A 183 -7.51 -8.60 -20.01
CA VAL A 183 -7.15 -8.54 -18.58
C VAL A 183 -8.25 -7.88 -17.76
N PHE A 184 -8.79 -6.76 -18.24
CA PHE A 184 -9.90 -6.06 -17.60
C PHE A 184 -11.14 -6.96 -17.47
N ASN A 185 -11.57 -7.59 -18.57
CA ASN A 185 -12.74 -8.45 -18.60
C ASN A 185 -12.55 -9.69 -17.68
N PHE A 186 -11.34 -10.24 -17.62
CA PHE A 186 -11.01 -11.30 -16.68
C PHE A 186 -11.21 -10.83 -15.24
N MET A 187 -10.63 -9.69 -14.87
CA MET A 187 -10.74 -9.13 -13.52
C MET A 187 -12.19 -8.83 -13.15
N GLU A 188 -12.93 -8.17 -14.03
CA GLU A 188 -14.35 -7.84 -13.84
C GLU A 188 -15.19 -9.10 -13.60
N SER A 189 -15.04 -10.11 -14.47
CA SER A 189 -15.78 -11.37 -14.36
C SER A 189 -15.47 -12.14 -13.08
N GLU A 190 -14.20 -12.19 -12.67
CA GLU A 190 -13.78 -12.81 -11.42
C GLU A 190 -14.44 -12.15 -10.21
N LEU A 191 -14.34 -10.82 -10.12
CA LEU A 191 -14.87 -10.05 -8.97
C LEU A 191 -16.39 -10.15 -8.87
N LEU A 192 -17.11 -10.04 -10.00
CA LEU A 192 -18.56 -10.16 -10.01
C LEU A 192 -19.03 -11.56 -9.63
N ALA A 193 -18.31 -12.61 -10.03
CA ALA A 193 -18.65 -13.98 -9.69
C ALA A 193 -18.50 -14.30 -8.20
N ILE A 194 -17.45 -13.77 -7.55
CA ILE A 194 -17.15 -14.10 -6.15
C ILE A 194 -17.88 -13.19 -5.14
N LEU A 195 -18.39 -12.05 -5.57
CA LEU A 195 -19.00 -11.07 -4.68
C LEU A 195 -20.12 -11.64 -3.79
N PRO A 196 -21.02 -12.51 -4.26
CA PRO A 196 -22.05 -13.11 -3.42
C PRO A 196 -21.55 -14.11 -2.37
N ASP A 197 -20.39 -14.74 -2.60
CA ASP A 197 -19.85 -15.79 -1.76
C ASP A 197 -19.11 -15.24 -0.52
N LEU A 198 -18.86 -13.93 -0.49
CA LEU A 198 -18.16 -13.26 0.60
C LEU A 198 -19.15 -12.72 1.65
N PRO A 199 -18.78 -12.71 2.92
CA PRO A 199 -19.59 -12.09 3.98
C PRO A 199 -19.55 -10.57 3.87
N LYS A 200 -20.44 -9.90 4.60
CA LYS A 200 -20.40 -8.46 4.88
C LYS A 200 -19.74 -8.20 6.22
N ASN A 201 -19.10 -7.05 6.36
CA ASN A 201 -18.50 -6.59 7.64
C ASN A 201 -17.58 -7.65 8.28
N ARG A 202 -16.73 -8.27 7.48
CA ARG A 202 -15.80 -9.29 7.98
C ARG A 202 -14.83 -8.75 9.04
N GLY A 203 -14.47 -7.50 8.92
CA GLY A 203 -13.48 -6.88 9.75
C GLY A 203 -12.08 -6.86 9.11
N VAL A 204 -11.06 -6.93 9.96
CA VAL A 204 -9.67 -6.62 9.59
C VAL A 204 -9.01 -7.71 8.75
N SER A 205 -8.25 -7.28 7.76
CA SER A 205 -7.23 -8.07 7.04
C SER A 205 -7.73 -9.20 6.15
N ARG A 206 -9.02 -9.24 5.84
CA ARG A 206 -9.56 -10.22 4.89
C ARG A 206 -10.61 -9.56 4.00
N PHE A 207 -10.69 -9.98 2.75
CA PHE A 207 -11.71 -9.47 1.84
C PHE A 207 -13.11 -9.85 2.29
N ASP A 208 -14.01 -8.89 2.15
CA ASP A 208 -15.44 -9.03 2.27
C ASP A 208 -16.12 -8.44 1.01
N GLN A 209 -17.44 -8.42 1.01
CA GLN A 209 -18.18 -7.85 -0.13
C GLN A 209 -17.80 -6.40 -0.43
N ALA A 210 -17.63 -5.56 0.60
CA ALA A 210 -17.26 -4.16 0.41
C ALA A 210 -15.84 -4.01 -0.15
N GLY A 211 -14.91 -4.85 0.30
CA GLY A 211 -13.54 -4.88 -0.23
C GLY A 211 -13.52 -5.21 -1.73
N VAL A 212 -14.24 -6.26 -2.14
CA VAL A 212 -14.34 -6.65 -3.56
C VAL A 212 -15.08 -5.60 -4.38
N ALA A 213 -16.20 -5.06 -3.87
CA ALA A 213 -16.93 -3.96 -4.52
C ALA A 213 -16.04 -2.72 -4.72
N SER A 214 -15.15 -2.43 -3.76
CA SER A 214 -14.21 -1.30 -3.86
C SER A 214 -13.13 -1.54 -4.94
N ILE A 215 -12.67 -2.78 -5.13
CA ILE A 215 -11.78 -3.10 -6.26
C ILE A 215 -12.52 -2.90 -7.59
N LEU A 216 -13.80 -3.24 -7.69
CA LEU A 216 -14.62 -2.94 -8.89
C LEU A 216 -14.74 -1.43 -9.13
N VAL A 217 -14.90 -0.62 -8.08
CA VAL A 217 -14.88 0.85 -8.22
C VAL A 217 -13.56 1.33 -8.80
N ARG A 218 -12.41 0.86 -8.28
CA ARG A 218 -11.08 1.19 -8.84
C ARG A 218 -10.96 0.75 -10.29
N LEU A 219 -11.41 -0.46 -10.61
CA LEU A 219 -11.36 -1.03 -11.94
C LEU A 219 -12.17 -0.17 -12.94
N TYR A 220 -13.39 0.16 -12.61
CA TYR A 220 -14.28 0.97 -13.45
C TYR A 220 -13.81 2.41 -13.61
N LEU A 221 -13.32 3.03 -12.54
CA LEU A 221 -12.82 4.40 -12.58
C LEU A 221 -11.64 4.56 -13.55
N ASN A 222 -10.77 3.54 -13.62
CA ASN A 222 -9.57 3.55 -14.46
C ASN A 222 -9.79 2.96 -15.87
N ALA A 223 -10.96 2.42 -16.17
CA ALA A 223 -11.23 1.70 -17.42
C ALA A 223 -10.92 2.55 -18.67
N GLU A 224 -11.33 3.81 -18.69
CA GLU A 224 -11.06 4.69 -19.85
C GLU A 224 -9.54 4.83 -20.13
N LYS A 225 -8.72 4.88 -19.09
CA LYS A 225 -7.25 4.99 -19.22
C LYS A 225 -6.58 3.67 -19.56
N TRP A 226 -7.10 2.57 -19.07
CA TRP A 226 -6.50 1.25 -19.27
C TRP A 226 -6.92 0.59 -20.59
N ILE A 227 -8.19 0.72 -20.95
CA ILE A 227 -8.79 0.00 -22.10
C ILE A 227 -9.46 0.92 -23.13
N GLY A 228 -9.46 2.25 -22.93
CA GLY A 228 -10.09 3.19 -23.84
C GLY A 228 -11.61 3.19 -23.82
N ILE A 229 -12.24 2.53 -22.85
CA ILE A 229 -13.70 2.42 -22.70
C ILE A 229 -14.10 3.01 -21.37
N SER A 230 -15.01 3.97 -21.40
CA SER A 230 -15.55 4.57 -20.18
C SER A 230 -16.46 3.59 -19.45
N LYS A 231 -16.29 3.49 -18.13
CA LYS A 231 -17.10 2.69 -17.21
C LYS A 231 -17.54 3.54 -16.00
N TYR A 232 -17.71 4.85 -16.20
CA TYR A 232 -18.08 5.75 -15.11
C TYR A 232 -19.47 5.47 -14.56
N ASP A 233 -20.42 5.00 -15.38
CA ASP A 233 -21.76 4.63 -14.93
C ASP A 233 -21.73 3.41 -14.00
N GLU A 234 -20.96 2.39 -14.34
CA GLU A 234 -20.76 1.21 -13.50
C GLU A 234 -19.99 1.58 -12.21
N CYS A 235 -19.01 2.47 -12.31
CA CYS A 235 -18.30 3.01 -11.15
C CYS A 235 -19.27 3.72 -10.20
N GLU A 236 -20.08 4.62 -10.72
CA GLU A 236 -21.10 5.35 -9.95
C GLU A 236 -22.07 4.42 -9.25
N GLN A 237 -22.63 3.45 -9.96
CA GLN A 237 -23.57 2.47 -9.40
C GLN A 237 -22.93 1.63 -8.29
N MET A 238 -21.70 1.17 -8.48
CA MET A 238 -20.99 0.35 -7.49
C MET A 238 -20.61 1.18 -6.26
N ALA A 239 -20.07 2.38 -6.46
CA ALA A 239 -19.69 3.28 -5.37
C ALA A 239 -20.91 3.69 -4.55
N GLN A 240 -22.02 4.08 -5.21
CA GLN A 240 -23.26 4.41 -4.51
C GLN A 240 -23.78 3.23 -3.71
N ALA A 241 -23.73 2.00 -4.24
CA ALA A 241 -24.18 0.81 -3.55
C ALA A 241 -23.35 0.52 -2.26
N ILE A 242 -22.04 0.84 -2.27
CA ILE A 242 -21.20 0.76 -1.07
C ILE A 242 -21.67 1.81 -0.04
N LEU A 243 -21.87 3.07 -0.47
CA LEU A 243 -22.32 4.15 0.42
C LEU A 243 -23.71 3.91 1.01
N ASP A 244 -24.59 3.23 0.28
CA ASP A 244 -25.92 2.82 0.72
C ASP A 244 -25.90 1.61 1.66
N GLY A 245 -24.74 1.08 2.00
CA GLY A 245 -24.60 -0.05 2.93
C GLY A 245 -24.95 -1.42 2.33
N LYS A 246 -25.10 -1.53 1.00
CA LYS A 246 -25.45 -2.80 0.36
C LYS A 246 -24.44 -3.91 0.68
N TYR A 247 -23.18 -3.57 0.80
CA TYR A 247 -22.05 -4.51 1.00
C TYR A 247 -21.47 -4.49 2.42
N GLY A 248 -22.03 -3.70 3.32
CA GLY A 248 -21.58 -3.54 4.69
C GLY A 248 -21.75 -2.10 5.17
N GLU A 249 -21.63 -1.90 6.49
CA GLU A 249 -21.80 -0.58 7.10
C GLU A 249 -20.44 0.04 7.43
N TYR A 250 -20.14 1.14 6.77
CA TYR A 250 -18.93 1.93 6.95
C TYR A 250 -19.30 3.40 7.16
N SER A 251 -18.44 4.18 7.77
CA SER A 251 -18.67 5.61 7.99
C SER A 251 -17.34 6.38 7.98
N ILE A 252 -17.37 7.60 7.46
CA ILE A 252 -16.22 8.51 7.54
C ILE A 252 -15.90 8.76 9.01
N ASP A 253 -14.64 8.59 9.34
CA ASP A 253 -14.12 8.86 10.67
C ASP A 253 -14.09 10.38 10.91
N SER A 254 -14.66 10.81 12.01
CA SER A 254 -14.65 12.25 12.37
C SER A 254 -13.25 12.75 12.74
N ASP A 255 -12.40 11.85 13.23
CA ASP A 255 -10.98 12.11 13.43
C ASP A 255 -10.22 11.72 12.16
N TYR A 256 -9.63 12.70 11.47
CA TYR A 256 -8.86 12.47 10.24
C TYR A 256 -7.69 11.50 10.41
N ARG A 257 -7.25 11.27 11.65
CA ARG A 257 -6.19 10.32 12.02
C ARG A 257 -6.71 8.91 12.23
N GLY A 258 -8.03 8.77 12.43
CA GLY A 258 -8.65 7.50 12.78
C GLY A 258 -8.27 6.33 11.89
N PRO A 259 -8.36 6.45 10.55
CA PRO A 259 -7.98 5.38 9.64
C PRO A 259 -6.53 4.90 9.82
N PHE A 260 -5.62 5.81 10.13
CA PHE A 260 -4.18 5.54 10.26
C PHE A 260 -3.79 5.10 11.67
N ARG A 261 -4.70 5.22 12.65
CA ARG A 261 -4.54 4.76 14.02
C ARG A 261 -5.24 3.43 14.30
N SER A 262 -5.92 2.88 13.29
CA SER A 262 -6.61 1.59 13.43
C SER A 262 -5.63 0.51 13.91
N GLY A 263 -6.02 -0.25 14.93
CA GLY A 263 -5.17 -1.24 15.59
C GLY A 263 -4.55 -0.78 16.90
N ILE A 264 -4.30 0.52 17.07
CA ILE A 264 -3.70 1.05 18.31
C ILE A 264 -4.70 0.94 19.46
N ASN A 265 -4.28 0.34 20.57
CA ASN A 265 -5.11 0.16 21.78
C ASN A 265 -6.50 -0.44 21.50
N GLY A 266 -6.62 -1.28 20.49
CA GLY A 266 -7.86 -1.92 20.11
C GLY A 266 -8.84 -1.03 19.34
N TYR A 267 -8.48 0.21 19.03
CA TYR A 267 -9.28 1.07 18.18
C TYR A 267 -9.39 0.49 16.75
N ARG A 268 -10.58 0.55 16.16
CA ARG A 268 -10.84 0.17 14.78
C ARG A 268 -11.59 1.27 14.08
N SER A 269 -11.01 1.79 13.00
CA SER A 269 -11.68 2.79 12.17
C SER A 269 -12.81 2.14 11.38
N LYS A 270 -13.99 2.75 11.43
CA LYS A 270 -15.13 2.35 10.59
C LYS A 270 -15.01 2.85 9.13
N GLU A 271 -14.00 3.64 8.85
CA GLU A 271 -13.69 4.12 7.50
C GLU A 271 -12.89 3.09 6.70
N ASN A 272 -12.11 2.23 7.37
CA ASN A 272 -11.30 1.22 6.71
C ASN A 272 -12.15 0.05 6.23
N ILE A 273 -12.34 -0.04 4.92
CA ILE A 273 -13.04 -1.17 4.26
C ILE A 273 -12.11 -2.38 4.23
N MET A 274 -10.86 -2.17 3.83
CA MET A 274 -9.82 -3.19 3.85
C MET A 274 -8.57 -2.62 4.50
N GLU A 275 -8.01 -3.33 5.46
CA GLU A 275 -6.75 -2.96 6.10
C GLU A 275 -5.90 -4.19 6.36
N PHE A 276 -4.60 -4.04 6.28
CA PHE A 276 -3.65 -5.07 6.70
C PHE A 276 -3.32 -4.87 8.19
N ALA A 277 -3.68 -5.83 9.01
CA ALA A 277 -3.36 -5.79 10.43
C ALA A 277 -1.88 -6.08 10.65
N ILE A 278 -1.27 -5.25 11.46
CA ILE A 278 0.10 -5.45 11.91
C ILE A 278 0.08 -5.92 13.36
N LYS A 279 0.86 -6.94 13.65
CA LYS A 279 1.01 -7.45 15.01
C LYS A 279 2.49 -7.63 15.31
N LYS A 280 2.94 -7.04 16.42
CA LYS A 280 4.30 -7.19 16.94
C LYS A 280 4.75 -8.65 16.91
N ASN A 281 5.96 -8.91 16.47
CA ASN A 281 6.60 -10.22 16.33
C ASN A 281 6.03 -11.15 15.23
N TYR A 282 4.98 -10.75 14.51
CA TYR A 282 4.43 -11.54 13.40
C TYR A 282 4.57 -10.84 12.05
N PHE A 283 4.54 -9.52 12.06
CA PHE A 283 4.69 -8.72 10.87
C PHE A 283 5.33 -7.38 11.26
N GLU A 284 6.55 -7.16 10.84
CA GLU A 284 7.22 -5.88 11.08
C GLU A 284 6.96 -4.95 9.90
N ALA A 285 6.05 -4.00 10.09
CA ALA A 285 5.84 -2.90 9.14
C ALA A 285 6.95 -1.84 9.19
N SER A 286 7.99 -2.11 9.96
CA SER A 286 9.08 -1.18 10.21
C SER A 286 9.68 -0.58 8.95
N TRP A 287 9.76 -1.34 7.87
CA TRP A 287 10.39 -0.86 6.66
C TRP A 287 9.48 -0.01 5.75
N LEU A 288 8.17 -0.08 5.88
CA LEU A 288 7.22 0.83 5.24
C LEU A 288 7.44 2.27 5.70
N TYR A 289 7.59 2.44 7.02
CA TYR A 289 7.91 3.73 7.59
C TYR A 289 9.30 4.22 7.18
N ASN A 290 10.21 3.30 6.86
CA ASN A 290 11.57 3.61 6.46
C ASN A 290 11.66 4.22 5.07
N MET A 291 10.76 3.87 4.17
CA MET A 291 10.71 4.46 2.83
C MET A 291 10.42 5.97 2.88
N TRP A 292 9.72 6.42 3.92
CA TRP A 292 9.35 7.81 4.13
C TRP A 292 10.38 8.60 4.93
N MET A 293 11.29 7.91 5.66
CA MET A 293 12.14 8.52 6.64
C MET A 293 13.60 8.50 6.26
N HIS A 294 14.21 9.65 6.40
CA HIS A 294 15.64 9.78 6.41
C HIS A 294 16.22 9.24 7.73
N TYR A 295 17.46 8.75 7.72
CA TYR A 295 18.10 8.18 8.91
C TYR A 295 18.17 9.13 10.12
N GLN A 296 18.06 10.43 9.89
CA GLN A 296 18.05 11.43 10.97
C GLN A 296 16.67 11.63 11.59
N ASP A 297 15.60 11.26 10.90
CA ASP A 297 14.24 11.36 11.43
C ASP A 297 14.06 10.48 12.68
N ARG A 298 14.94 9.49 12.89
CA ARG A 298 15.00 8.69 14.11
C ARG A 298 15.15 9.54 15.38
N TYR A 299 15.87 10.64 15.32
CA TYR A 299 16.07 11.51 16.47
C TYR A 299 14.86 12.37 16.79
N SER A 300 14.10 12.75 15.76
CA SER A 300 12.83 13.48 15.91
C SER A 300 11.71 12.62 16.46
N LEU A 301 11.83 11.30 16.35
CA LEU A 301 10.76 10.37 16.62
C LEU A 301 11.13 9.32 17.69
N ASP A 302 12.28 9.50 18.35
CA ASP A 302 12.83 8.61 19.41
C ASP A 302 12.79 7.13 19.00
N ASN A 303 13.48 6.80 17.93
CA ASN A 303 13.37 5.56 17.27
C ASN A 303 14.77 4.99 17.01
N ASP A 304 15.00 3.74 17.43
CA ASP A 304 16.28 3.03 17.24
C ASP A 304 16.50 2.62 15.77
N TRP A 305 15.50 2.85 14.94
CA TRP A 305 15.57 2.48 13.56
C TRP A 305 16.52 3.40 12.78
N GLN A 306 17.36 2.79 11.96
CA GLN A 306 18.39 3.52 11.24
C GLN A 306 17.90 4.25 9.99
N GLY A 307 16.57 4.40 9.75
CA GLY A 307 16.03 5.10 8.59
C GLY A 307 16.77 4.81 7.28
N TRP A 308 16.15 5.10 6.18
CA TRP A 308 16.79 4.99 4.89
C TRP A 308 16.98 6.38 4.25
N ASN A 309 17.07 6.43 2.93
CA ASN A 309 17.23 7.69 2.22
C ASN A 309 16.00 8.59 2.24
N GLY A 310 14.89 8.10 2.70
CA GLY A 310 13.63 8.80 2.91
C GLY A 310 13.13 9.62 1.72
N GLY A 311 11.90 9.34 1.28
CA GLY A 311 11.19 10.22 0.38
C GLY A 311 10.87 11.55 1.06
N ASN A 312 10.70 12.58 0.27
CA ASN A 312 10.08 13.83 0.71
C ASN A 312 9.08 14.31 -0.33
N LEU A 313 8.24 15.22 0.07
CA LEU A 313 7.36 15.90 -0.89
C LEU A 313 8.18 16.55 -1.99
N ALA A 314 7.69 16.52 -3.22
CA ALA A 314 8.25 17.32 -4.29
C ALA A 314 8.27 18.79 -3.85
N PRO A 315 9.36 19.53 -4.07
CA PRO A 315 9.51 20.86 -3.51
C PRO A 315 8.58 21.86 -4.18
N SER A 316 8.15 22.84 -3.40
CA SER A 316 7.37 23.97 -3.92
C SER A 316 8.24 25.08 -4.48
N ARG A 317 9.57 25.01 -4.25
CA ARG A 317 10.46 26.12 -4.57
C ARG A 317 11.65 25.69 -5.43
N ASP A 318 12.05 26.60 -6.32
CA ASP A 318 13.25 26.47 -7.14
C ASP A 318 14.53 26.69 -6.31
N LEU A 319 15.68 26.63 -6.98
CA LEU A 319 17.00 26.81 -6.35
C LEU A 319 17.24 28.23 -5.77
N TYR A 320 16.45 29.21 -6.17
CA TYR A 320 16.52 30.58 -5.68
C TYR A 320 15.49 30.86 -4.57
N GLY A 321 14.69 29.86 -4.18
CA GLY A 321 13.64 30.00 -3.18
C GLY A 321 12.33 30.57 -3.72
N ASN A 322 12.18 30.74 -5.03
CA ASN A 322 10.92 31.18 -5.63
C ASN A 322 9.97 29.99 -5.78
N LEU A 323 8.66 30.23 -5.57
CA LEU A 323 7.65 29.23 -5.89
C LEU A 323 7.68 28.88 -7.37
N TYR A 324 7.59 27.60 -7.68
CA TYR A 324 7.35 27.16 -9.05
C TYR A 324 6.04 27.72 -9.56
N GLN A 325 6.00 28.10 -10.82
CA GLN A 325 4.78 28.57 -11.48
C GLN A 325 3.99 27.43 -12.14
N ASP A 326 4.60 26.27 -12.17
CA ASP A 326 3.95 25.07 -12.67
C ASP A 326 2.87 24.61 -11.69
N LYS A 327 1.75 24.15 -12.22
CA LYS A 327 0.63 23.66 -11.41
C LYS A 327 0.79 22.21 -10.98
N LEU A 328 1.72 21.48 -11.59
CA LEU A 328 2.04 20.11 -11.23
C LEU A 328 3.02 20.10 -10.05
N GLY A 329 2.89 19.09 -9.18
CA GLY A 329 3.72 19.02 -7.98
C GLY A 329 3.35 20.05 -6.92
N MET A 330 4.31 20.47 -6.12
CA MET A 330 4.14 21.40 -4.99
C MET A 330 3.05 20.97 -3.99
N PRO A 331 3.02 19.70 -3.56
CA PRO A 331 1.87 19.18 -2.81
C PRO A 331 1.63 19.93 -1.50
N PHE A 332 2.67 20.43 -0.83
CA PHE A 332 2.53 21.18 0.42
C PHE A 332 1.81 22.52 0.22
N GLU A 333 2.12 23.25 -0.85
CA GLU A 333 1.48 24.56 -1.14
C GLU A 333 0.02 24.42 -1.56
N LYS A 334 -0.40 23.26 -2.01
CA LYS A 334 -1.79 22.97 -2.35
C LYS A 334 -2.72 22.84 -1.13
N PHE A 335 -2.17 22.63 0.07
CA PHE A 335 -2.95 22.68 1.29
C PHE A 335 -3.20 24.11 1.72
N PRO A 336 -4.47 24.52 1.96
CA PRO A 336 -4.75 25.78 2.63
C PRO A 336 -4.10 25.84 4.04
N ASP A 337 -3.74 27.03 4.49
CA ASP A 337 -3.11 27.19 5.82
C ASP A 337 -4.04 26.81 6.98
N GLU A 338 -5.34 26.87 6.77
CA GLU A 338 -6.38 26.46 7.72
C GLU A 338 -6.58 24.92 7.75
N ASP A 339 -6.05 24.17 6.77
CA ASP A 339 -6.13 22.72 6.79
C ASP A 339 -5.26 22.19 7.93
N ILE A 340 -5.88 21.45 8.84
CA ILE A 340 -5.18 20.95 10.02
C ILE A 340 -4.10 19.91 9.68
N ARG A 341 -4.15 19.31 8.50
CA ARG A 341 -3.10 18.40 8.01
C ARG A 341 -1.81 19.12 7.64
N LYS A 342 -1.88 20.40 7.21
CA LYS A 342 -0.71 21.22 6.83
C LYS A 342 0.23 21.52 8.01
N LYS A 343 -0.19 21.31 9.23
CA LYS A 343 0.62 21.59 10.43
C LYS A 343 1.82 20.66 10.53
N ALA A 344 2.82 21.12 11.28
CA ALA A 344 3.94 20.28 11.67
C ALA A 344 3.45 19.05 12.45
N PHE A 345 4.00 17.88 12.11
CA PHE A 345 3.73 16.66 12.84
C PHE A 345 4.16 16.80 14.31
N ARG A 346 3.26 16.43 15.19
CA ARG A 346 3.49 16.48 16.63
C ARG A 346 2.67 15.43 17.34
N VAL A 347 3.31 14.54 18.08
CA VAL A 347 2.60 13.62 18.98
C VAL A 347 2.06 14.39 20.17
N ILE A 348 0.80 14.19 20.53
CA ILE A 348 0.10 14.94 21.59
C ILE A 348 -0.39 14.05 22.73
N SER A 349 -0.35 12.74 22.58
CA SER A 349 -0.68 11.79 23.65
C SER A 349 -0.10 10.39 23.41
N ASN A 350 -0.06 9.60 24.48
CA ASN A 350 0.41 8.21 24.43
C ASN A 350 -0.51 7.22 23.75
N ASP A 351 -1.73 7.64 23.44
CA ASP A 351 -2.70 6.78 22.72
C ASP A 351 -2.52 6.87 21.20
N GLY A 352 -1.43 7.51 20.74
CA GLY A 352 -1.16 7.67 19.32
C GLY A 352 -1.92 8.83 18.67
N TYR A 353 -2.37 9.81 19.45
CA TYR A 353 -2.86 11.05 18.88
C TYR A 353 -1.68 11.96 18.49
N TYR A 354 -1.82 12.58 17.31
CA TYR A 354 -0.85 13.51 16.75
C TYR A 354 -1.55 14.64 16.01
N GLU A 355 -0.86 15.74 15.78
CA GLU A 355 -1.28 16.86 14.94
C GLU A 355 -0.43 16.88 13.69
N GLY A 356 -1.00 17.43 12.59
CA GLY A 356 -0.30 17.66 11.33
C GLY A 356 0.22 16.38 10.65
N PHE A 357 0.66 16.52 9.42
CA PHE A 357 1.20 15.42 8.64
C PHE A 357 2.66 15.64 8.19
N PHE A 358 3.26 16.78 8.54
CA PHE A 358 4.55 17.11 7.94
C PHE A 358 5.65 17.30 9.00
N LEU A 359 6.77 16.57 8.82
CA LEU A 359 8.02 17.01 9.48
C LEU A 359 8.56 18.17 8.68
N MET A 360 8.57 19.35 9.29
CA MET A 360 8.98 20.61 8.68
C MET A 360 9.59 21.55 9.73
N GLY A 361 10.41 22.51 9.27
CA GLY A 361 11.05 23.47 10.15
C GLY A 361 12.11 22.85 11.07
N THR A 362 12.40 23.50 12.18
CA THR A 362 13.38 23.03 13.16
C THR A 362 12.96 21.71 13.76
N GLN A 363 13.88 20.74 13.76
CA GLN A 363 13.65 19.43 14.34
C GLN A 363 14.09 19.38 15.78
N TYR A 364 13.24 18.80 16.64
CA TYR A 364 13.49 18.66 18.07
C TYR A 364 13.50 17.19 18.45
N LYS A 365 14.30 16.86 19.49
CA LYS A 365 14.28 15.53 20.04
C LYS A 365 12.92 15.24 20.66
N PHE A 366 12.44 14.05 20.42
CA PHE A 366 11.31 13.51 21.12
C PHE A 366 11.82 12.75 22.35
N ASP A 367 11.22 12.97 23.52
CA ASP A 367 11.54 12.27 24.74
C ASP A 367 10.27 11.59 25.27
N TYR A 368 10.23 10.30 25.08
CA TYR A 368 9.11 9.48 25.47
C TYR A 368 8.92 9.43 27.01
N GLU A 369 10.01 9.47 27.78
CA GLU A 369 9.97 9.39 29.24
C GLU A 369 9.48 10.69 29.89
N LYS A 370 9.58 11.81 29.20
CA LYS A 370 9.14 13.13 29.67
C LYS A 370 7.69 13.48 29.33
N GLY A 371 6.90 12.55 28.87
CA GLY A 371 5.45 12.74 28.71
C GLY A 371 4.99 13.13 27.31
N TYR A 372 5.42 12.42 26.29
CA TYR A 372 4.88 12.46 24.92
C TYR A 372 5.05 13.80 24.20
N GLY A 373 6.16 14.45 24.36
CA GLY A 373 6.39 15.73 23.70
C GLY A 373 7.73 15.82 23.03
N PHE A 374 7.80 16.65 21.99
CA PHE A 374 9.08 17.16 21.57
C PHE A 374 9.68 17.94 22.74
N THR A 375 10.95 17.69 23.03
CA THR A 375 11.71 18.49 23.97
C THR A 375 12.05 19.84 23.36
N ASP A 376 12.63 20.76 24.15
CA ASP A 376 13.23 21.98 23.61
C ASP A 376 14.65 21.75 23.06
N GLU A 377 15.13 20.49 23.05
CA GLU A 377 16.45 20.13 22.55
C GLU A 377 16.41 20.00 21.03
N VAL A 378 17.09 20.95 20.36
CA VAL A 378 17.19 20.96 18.91
C VAL A 378 18.10 19.82 18.43
N ILE A 379 17.65 19.07 17.44
CA ILE A 379 18.47 18.09 16.75
C ILE A 379 19.48 18.80 15.87
N THR A 380 20.73 18.38 15.94
CA THR A 380 21.78 18.84 15.03
C THR A 380 22.04 17.83 13.94
N GLY A 381 22.42 18.32 12.78
CA GLY A 381 22.86 17.48 11.68
C GLY A 381 24.13 16.69 12.03
N THR A 382 24.41 15.66 11.27
CA THR A 382 25.56 14.77 11.45
C THR A 382 26.55 14.81 10.28
N GLU A 383 26.14 15.34 9.16
CA GLU A 383 26.97 15.47 7.95
C GLU A 383 27.14 16.94 7.56
N GLU A 384 26.44 17.45 6.57
CA GLU A 384 26.57 18.84 6.10
C GLU A 384 26.17 19.86 7.19
N TYR A 385 25.29 19.44 8.11
CA TYR A 385 24.81 20.25 9.24
C TYR A 385 25.41 19.82 10.58
N ASN A 386 26.57 19.16 10.56
CA ASN A 386 27.21 18.71 11.79
C ASN A 386 27.36 19.86 12.80
N GLY A 387 26.75 19.69 13.97
CA GLY A 387 26.73 20.69 15.05
C GLY A 387 25.82 21.90 14.78
N LYS A 388 25.10 21.96 13.66
CA LYS A 388 24.12 23.02 13.36
C LYS A 388 22.71 22.48 13.51
N PRO A 389 21.72 23.34 13.84
CA PRO A 389 20.32 22.94 13.86
C PRO A 389 19.87 22.29 12.57
N LEU A 390 19.18 21.14 12.66
CA LEU A 390 18.52 20.52 11.52
C LEU A 390 17.16 21.18 11.30
N VAL A 391 17.00 21.84 10.15
CA VAL A 391 15.80 22.59 9.79
C VAL A 391 15.31 22.08 8.44
N TYR A 392 14.21 21.33 8.42
CA TYR A 392 13.64 20.86 7.15
C TYR A 392 12.98 22.02 6.40
N VAL A 393 13.26 22.11 5.12
CA VAL A 393 12.80 23.18 4.23
C VAL A 393 12.10 22.61 2.99
N ASP A 394 11.10 23.32 2.49
CA ASP A 394 10.36 22.94 1.28
C ASP A 394 11.17 23.28 0.02
N GLN A 395 12.34 22.69 -0.07
CA GLN A 395 13.28 22.88 -1.16
C GLN A 395 14.24 21.68 -1.24
N VAL A 396 14.66 21.35 -2.47
CA VAL A 396 15.74 20.40 -2.69
C VAL A 396 16.97 21.14 -3.19
N GLY A 397 18.11 20.95 -2.56
CA GLY A 397 19.37 21.55 -3.00
C GLY A 397 20.42 21.59 -1.91
N ARG A 398 21.59 22.16 -2.25
CA ARG A 398 22.69 22.37 -1.33
C ARG A 398 22.53 23.69 -0.59
N PHE A 399 22.38 23.60 0.71
CA PHE A 399 22.20 24.74 1.61
C PHE A 399 23.50 25.13 2.32
N SER A 400 24.40 24.17 2.53
CA SER A 400 25.66 24.38 3.23
C SER A 400 26.60 25.38 2.50
N GLU A 401 26.44 25.51 1.20
CA GLU A 401 27.22 26.43 0.37
C GLU A 401 26.53 27.79 0.14
N GLY A 402 25.31 27.95 0.67
CA GLY A 402 24.50 29.17 0.50
C GLY A 402 24.55 30.08 1.71
N GLU A 403 24.70 31.39 1.50
CA GLU A 403 24.75 32.38 2.60
C GLU A 403 23.39 32.59 3.28
N THR A 404 22.29 32.24 2.61
CA THR A 404 20.91 32.52 3.05
C THR A 404 20.03 31.29 3.17
N GLY A 405 20.58 30.08 3.14
CA GLY A 405 19.80 28.85 3.06
C GLY A 405 19.23 28.57 1.67
N LEU A 406 19.58 29.36 0.67
CA LEU A 406 19.25 29.12 -0.73
C LEU A 406 20.21 28.13 -1.35
N ALA A 407 19.68 27.16 -2.07
CA ALA A 407 20.46 26.17 -2.77
C ALA A 407 21.28 26.80 -3.89
N LYS A 408 22.57 26.47 -3.99
CA LYS A 408 23.39 26.79 -5.15
C LYS A 408 23.14 25.85 -6.34
N GLY A 409 22.32 24.86 -6.19
CA GLY A 409 21.87 23.98 -7.25
C GLY A 409 20.66 23.20 -6.78
N SER A 410 19.51 23.40 -7.41
CA SER A 410 18.31 22.63 -7.14
C SER A 410 18.21 21.53 -8.17
N HIS A 411 18.65 20.36 -7.79
CA HIS A 411 18.46 19.16 -8.58
C HIS A 411 18.31 17.98 -7.62
N VAL A 412 17.58 16.98 -8.03
CA VAL A 412 17.33 15.77 -7.22
C VAL A 412 18.63 15.12 -6.70
N ILE A 413 19.77 15.32 -7.38
CA ILE A 413 21.08 14.79 -6.97
C ILE A 413 21.87 15.70 -6.03
N TYR A 414 21.37 16.87 -5.66
CA TYR A 414 22.10 17.85 -4.85
C TYR A 414 21.42 18.13 -3.49
N GLY A 415 20.70 17.15 -2.96
CA GLY A 415 20.09 17.29 -1.65
C GLY A 415 21.10 17.23 -0.51
N GLU A 416 20.68 17.71 0.63
CA GLU A 416 21.38 17.64 1.93
C GLU A 416 20.40 17.15 3.02
N GLU A 417 20.88 16.97 4.25
CA GLU A 417 20.10 16.45 5.37
C GLU A 417 18.78 17.18 5.58
N ASN A 418 18.76 18.50 5.40
CA ASN A 418 17.59 19.36 5.62
C ASN A 418 16.61 19.42 4.44
N THR A 419 16.91 18.74 3.36
CA THR A 419 16.17 18.80 2.10
C THR A 419 14.78 18.21 2.21
N GLY A 420 13.75 19.01 1.89
CA GLY A 420 12.35 18.61 1.68
C GLY A 420 11.57 18.32 2.95
N TYR A 421 10.27 18.59 2.94
CA TYR A 421 9.34 18.18 4.00
C TYR A 421 9.03 16.68 3.91
N ARG A 422 8.82 16.01 5.07
CA ARG A 422 8.44 14.59 5.15
C ARG A 422 6.97 14.48 5.45
N LEU A 423 6.30 13.59 4.74
CA LEU A 423 4.89 13.23 5.02
C LEU A 423 4.84 12.12 6.07
N ILE A 424 4.17 12.40 7.18
CA ILE A 424 3.92 11.44 8.26
C ILE A 424 2.41 11.21 8.36
N LYS A 425 1.86 10.46 7.46
CA LYS A 425 0.44 10.13 7.45
C LYS A 425 0.11 9.03 8.45
N PHE A 426 1.00 8.05 8.57
CA PHE A 426 0.92 7.02 9.61
C PHE A 426 1.65 7.48 10.85
N PRO A 427 1.03 7.41 12.04
CA PRO A 427 1.69 7.85 13.25
C PRO A 427 2.89 6.95 13.53
N TRP A 428 4.05 7.52 13.44
CA TRP A 428 5.21 6.93 14.04
C TRP A 428 5.16 7.28 15.53
N LEU A 429 4.67 6.35 16.31
CA LEU A 429 4.70 6.54 17.75
C LEU A 429 6.10 6.23 18.23
N PRO A 430 6.67 7.09 19.07
CA PRO A 430 7.93 6.79 19.74
C PRO A 430 7.84 5.43 20.39
N GLN A 431 8.92 4.70 20.41
CA GLN A 431 8.96 3.37 20.99
C GLN A 431 8.60 3.37 22.47
N SER A 432 7.32 3.48 22.81
CA SER A 432 6.91 2.62 23.91
C SER A 432 6.99 1.21 23.33
N LYS A 433 7.74 0.39 23.98
CA LYS A 433 8.08 -0.98 23.54
C LYS A 433 6.88 -1.81 23.08
N ASP A 434 5.65 -1.32 23.26
CA ASP A 434 4.41 -2.04 23.00
C ASP A 434 3.41 -1.37 22.03
N LEU A 435 3.55 -0.08 21.71
CA LEU A 435 2.60 0.65 20.84
C LEU A 435 3.06 0.83 19.40
N PHE A 436 4.34 0.66 19.17
CA PHE A 436 5.05 1.09 17.97
C PHE A 436 4.64 0.39 16.66
N GLN A 437 4.01 -0.77 16.71
CA GLN A 437 3.78 -1.61 15.52
C GLN A 437 2.36 -2.19 15.50
N MET A 438 1.39 -1.53 16.07
CA MET A 438 0.03 -2.08 16.18
C MET A 438 -0.99 -1.37 15.30
N ASN A 439 -0.61 -0.31 14.58
CA ASN A 439 -1.52 0.32 13.65
C ASN A 439 -1.62 -0.53 12.36
N SER A 440 -2.84 -0.81 11.99
CA SER A 440 -3.14 -1.42 10.70
C SER A 440 -2.87 -0.44 9.56
N ILE A 441 -2.59 -0.97 8.39
CA ILE A 441 -2.41 -0.16 7.18
C ILE A 441 -3.68 -0.25 6.35
N PRO A 442 -4.43 0.84 6.18
CA PRO A 442 -5.62 0.85 5.35
C PRO A 442 -5.22 0.73 3.86
N GLU A 443 -5.69 -0.33 3.22
CA GLU A 443 -5.55 -0.53 1.78
C GLU A 443 -6.71 0.12 1.02
N ILE A 444 -7.90 0.07 1.58
CA ILE A 444 -9.11 0.68 1.00
C ILE A 444 -9.85 1.43 2.10
N ARG A 445 -10.12 2.72 1.88
CA ARG A 445 -10.88 3.57 2.79
C ARG A 445 -12.18 4.03 2.14
N LEU A 446 -13.21 4.24 2.95
CA LEU A 446 -14.47 4.79 2.48
C LEU A 446 -14.31 6.18 1.84
N ALA A 447 -13.34 6.98 2.29
CA ALA A 447 -13.00 8.25 1.67
C ALA A 447 -12.70 8.11 0.17
N GLU A 448 -11.97 7.05 -0.22
CA GLU A 448 -11.70 6.76 -1.63
C GLU A 448 -12.99 6.53 -2.43
N ILE A 449 -13.98 5.86 -1.83
CA ILE A 449 -15.27 5.61 -2.49
C ILE A 449 -16.05 6.91 -2.70
N TYR A 450 -16.04 7.80 -1.69
CA TYR A 450 -16.61 9.14 -1.83
C TYR A 450 -15.96 9.93 -2.95
N TYR A 451 -14.64 9.89 -3.03
CA TYR A 451 -13.87 10.63 -4.05
C TYR A 451 -14.05 10.03 -5.45
N SER A 452 -14.10 8.70 -5.56
CA SER A 452 -14.39 8.01 -6.83
C SER A 452 -15.79 8.36 -7.35
N LEU A 453 -16.79 8.36 -6.48
CA LEU A 453 -18.15 8.77 -6.83
C LEU A 453 -18.20 10.26 -7.19
N ALA A 454 -17.47 11.10 -6.44
CA ALA A 454 -17.36 12.53 -6.76
C ALA A 454 -16.76 12.76 -8.14
N GLU A 455 -15.75 11.98 -8.53
CA GLU A 455 -15.17 12.06 -9.88
C GLU A 455 -16.17 11.67 -10.96
N CYS A 456 -16.93 10.59 -10.77
CA CYS A 456 -17.98 10.20 -11.70
C CYS A 456 -19.02 11.33 -11.85
N LYS A 457 -19.50 11.92 -10.75
CA LYS A 457 -20.42 13.06 -10.75
C LYS A 457 -19.84 14.29 -11.44
N TYR A 458 -18.59 14.60 -11.15
CA TYR A 458 -17.90 15.75 -11.76
C TYR A 458 -17.79 15.60 -13.28
N ARG A 459 -17.38 14.42 -13.75
CA ARG A 459 -17.25 14.11 -15.18
C ARG A 459 -18.58 14.09 -15.91
N SER A 460 -19.69 13.70 -15.27
CA SER A 460 -21.05 13.78 -15.82
C SER A 460 -21.64 15.19 -15.80
N GLY A 461 -20.92 16.18 -15.21
CA GLY A 461 -21.35 17.58 -15.09
C GLY A 461 -22.15 17.89 -13.83
N ASP A 462 -22.41 16.93 -12.95
CA ASP A 462 -23.05 17.16 -11.65
C ASP A 462 -22.02 17.67 -10.64
N LYS A 463 -21.57 18.91 -10.82
CA LYS A 463 -20.60 19.55 -9.92
C LYS A 463 -21.12 19.71 -8.49
N ILE A 464 -22.42 19.87 -8.31
CA ILE A 464 -23.01 20.02 -6.96
C ILE A 464 -22.97 18.68 -6.23
N GLY A 465 -23.33 17.59 -6.90
CA GLY A 465 -23.20 16.24 -6.36
C GLY A 465 -21.76 15.91 -6.00
N ALA A 466 -20.81 16.22 -6.88
CA ALA A 466 -19.39 16.05 -6.61
C ALA A 466 -18.94 16.86 -5.38
N ALA A 467 -19.30 18.12 -5.29
CA ALA A 467 -18.97 19.00 -4.17
C ALA A 467 -19.46 18.44 -2.83
N ARG A 468 -20.68 17.93 -2.76
CA ARG A 468 -21.26 17.32 -1.55
C ARG A 468 -20.47 16.09 -1.09
N LEU A 469 -20.10 15.25 -2.04
CA LEU A 469 -19.33 14.04 -1.75
C LEU A 469 -17.92 14.36 -1.23
N LEU A 470 -17.22 15.30 -1.86
CA LEU A 470 -15.93 15.78 -1.38
C LEU A 470 -16.07 16.42 0.01
N ASP A 471 -17.04 17.27 0.21
CA ASP A 471 -17.28 17.98 1.47
C ASP A 471 -17.65 17.03 2.64
N ALA A 472 -18.27 15.91 2.34
CA ALA A 472 -18.58 14.89 3.35
C ALA A 472 -17.30 14.34 4.02
N VAL A 473 -16.20 14.25 3.28
CA VAL A 473 -14.89 13.82 3.78
C VAL A 473 -14.09 15.01 4.33
N ARG A 474 -14.00 16.09 3.56
CA ARG A 474 -13.13 17.24 3.82
C ARG A 474 -13.46 18.01 5.08
N LYS A 475 -14.73 18.04 5.48
CA LYS A 475 -15.19 18.83 6.63
C LYS A 475 -14.39 18.59 7.90
N ARG A 476 -13.84 17.38 8.06
CA ARG A 476 -13.01 16.99 9.21
C ARG A 476 -11.64 17.70 9.28
N TYR A 477 -11.19 18.31 8.20
CA TYR A 477 -9.88 18.96 8.11
C TYR A 477 -9.91 20.45 8.45
N TYR A 478 -11.09 21.01 8.68
CA TYR A 478 -11.27 22.44 8.94
C TYR A 478 -12.02 22.67 10.24
N LYS A 479 -11.72 23.79 10.89
CA LYS A 479 -12.51 24.23 12.02
C LYS A 479 -13.92 24.64 11.57
N ALA A 480 -14.91 24.50 12.46
CA ALA A 480 -16.29 24.80 12.16
C ALA A 480 -16.51 26.25 11.70
N GLU A 481 -15.79 27.20 12.33
CA GLU A 481 -15.84 28.62 11.99
C GLU A 481 -15.28 28.96 10.60
N ASP A 482 -14.35 28.15 10.09
CA ASP A 482 -13.73 28.39 8.78
C ASP A 482 -14.41 27.58 7.65
N TRP A 483 -15.22 26.57 8.00
CA TRP A 483 -15.76 25.62 7.05
C TRP A 483 -16.49 26.26 5.87
N SER A 484 -17.28 27.31 6.11
CA SER A 484 -18.03 28.01 5.03
C SER A 484 -17.13 28.57 3.92
N LYS A 485 -15.86 28.86 4.22
CA LYS A 485 -14.88 29.35 3.25
C LYS A 485 -14.33 28.23 2.37
N PHE A 486 -14.27 26.99 2.88
CA PHE A 486 -13.61 25.85 2.25
C PHE A 486 -14.59 24.81 1.67
N SER A 487 -15.86 24.82 2.06
CA SER A 487 -16.88 23.98 1.47
C SER A 487 -17.02 24.26 -0.03
N TYR A 488 -16.91 23.24 -0.86
CA TYR A 488 -17.16 23.34 -2.30
C TYR A 488 -18.64 23.52 -2.61
N GLU A 489 -19.53 22.91 -1.84
CA GLU A 489 -20.98 23.10 -2.01
C GLU A 489 -21.36 24.58 -1.79
N SER A 490 -20.75 25.25 -0.82
CA SER A 490 -20.94 26.67 -0.57
C SER A 490 -20.23 27.59 -1.59
N ASN A 491 -19.17 27.08 -2.25
CA ASN A 491 -18.29 27.84 -3.13
C ASN A 491 -18.03 27.08 -4.43
N ILE A 492 -19.07 26.67 -5.13
CA ILE A 492 -18.99 25.77 -6.28
C ILE A 492 -18.04 26.24 -7.40
N SER A 493 -17.86 27.57 -7.54
CA SER A 493 -16.95 28.17 -8.52
C SER A 493 -15.46 27.86 -8.23
N LYS A 494 -15.14 27.48 -7.00
CA LYS A 494 -13.78 27.05 -6.63
C LYS A 494 -13.46 25.64 -7.14
N LEU A 495 -14.47 24.80 -7.35
CA LEU A 495 -14.28 23.44 -7.82
C LEU A 495 -14.03 23.46 -9.35
N THR A 496 -12.82 23.80 -9.72
CA THR A 496 -12.28 23.72 -11.09
C THR A 496 -11.65 22.35 -11.33
N ASP A 497 -11.25 22.06 -12.56
CA ASP A 497 -10.55 20.80 -12.88
C ASP A 497 -9.23 20.68 -12.11
N ASP A 498 -8.44 21.77 -12.04
CA ASP A 498 -7.19 21.81 -11.29
C ASP A 498 -7.45 21.58 -9.79
N GLU A 499 -8.44 22.27 -9.22
CA GLU A 499 -8.77 22.13 -7.79
C GLU A 499 -9.29 20.74 -7.45
N PHE A 500 -10.02 20.10 -8.38
CA PHE A 500 -10.47 18.72 -8.18
C PHE A 500 -9.28 17.76 -8.09
N VAL A 501 -8.30 17.90 -9.00
CA VAL A 501 -7.07 17.09 -8.97
C VAL A 501 -6.26 17.37 -7.71
N ASP A 502 -6.14 18.65 -7.34
CA ASP A 502 -5.43 19.04 -6.11
C ASP A 502 -6.09 18.45 -4.85
N GLU A 503 -7.43 18.39 -4.84
CA GLU A 503 -8.14 17.78 -3.72
C GLU A 503 -7.92 16.27 -3.63
N LEU A 504 -7.90 15.56 -4.76
CA LEU A 504 -7.53 14.14 -4.78
C LEU A 504 -6.10 13.93 -4.22
N GLY A 505 -5.18 14.81 -4.57
CA GLY A 505 -3.80 14.76 -4.08
C GLY A 505 -3.65 15.07 -2.59
N ARG A 506 -4.54 15.88 -2.02
CA ARG A 506 -4.56 16.20 -0.58
C ARG A 506 -5.08 15.06 0.29
N GLU A 507 -5.99 14.21 -0.23
CA GLU A 507 -6.54 13.07 0.50
C GLU A 507 -5.58 11.88 0.57
#